data_20ba85f6fb25b75ed820b2d9d09ad23f
#
_entry.id   20ba85f6fb25b75ed820b2d9d09ad23f
#
_cell.length_a   1.000
_cell.length_b   1.000
_cell.length_c   1.000
_cell.angle_alpha   90.00
_cell.angle_beta   90.00
_cell.angle_gamma   90.00
#
_symmetry.space_group_name_H-M   'P 1'
#
loop_
_entity.id
_entity.type
_entity.pdbx_description
1 polymer ?
#
loop_
_entity_poly.entity_id
_entity_poly.type
_entity_poly.pdbx_seq_one_letter_code
_entity_poly.pdbx_strand_id
1 'polypeptide(L)'
;MSRRRAMMMRVLDAWCLAGVVYLAACARSPQPVPPRGADPAGSPKITFDVSAISPEGLSGAAGGAVAVSYEFCVPANAAPMAEAQRIDRSARCTAGSRGRVPCGSGEALCIGSTHQEGWLRVLNALAALPYVKRIDRSFAE
;
A
#
# COMPACT_ATOMS: atom_id res chain seq x y z
N MET A 1 74.02 4.72 -18.55
CA MET A 1 74.29 5.64 -19.67
C MET A 1 72.97 6.24 -20.09
N SER A 2 72.94 7.44 -19.85
CA SER A 2 72.69 8.69 -20.60
C SER A 2 71.20 9.09 -20.54
N ARG A 3 70.87 10.03 -19.69
CA ARG A 3 70.75 11.48 -19.94
C ARG A 3 69.83 11.79 -21.14
N ARG A 4 68.74 12.51 -20.96
CA ARG A 4 68.65 13.99 -20.82
C ARG A 4 67.13 14.33 -20.63
N ARG A 5 66.77 15.11 -19.60
CA ARG A 5 66.59 16.57 -19.61
C ARG A 5 65.57 16.99 -20.68
N ALA A 6 64.53 17.57 -20.33
CA ALA A 6 64.17 18.78 -19.65
C ALA A 6 63.28 19.61 -20.57
N MET A 7 62.51 20.42 -19.95
CA MET A 7 61.96 21.72 -20.36
C MET A 7 60.48 21.71 -20.55
N MET A 8 59.70 22.05 -19.52
CA MET A 8 59.40 23.43 -19.15
C MET A 8 58.75 24.18 -20.30
N MET A 9 57.43 24.28 -20.23
CA MET A 9 56.80 25.58 -20.55
C MET A 9 55.45 25.74 -19.88
N ARG A 10 55.44 26.71 -19.03
CA ARG A 10 54.25 27.31 -18.41
C ARG A 10 53.46 27.99 -19.52
N VAL A 11 52.16 27.72 -19.55
CA VAL A 11 51.19 28.70 -20.04
C VAL A 11 50.10 28.76 -19.03
N LEU A 12 50.15 29.82 -18.29
CA LEU A 12 49.05 30.41 -17.56
C LEU A 12 48.05 30.92 -18.61
N ASP A 13 46.87 30.42 -18.57
CA ASP A 13 45.75 31.23 -19.04
C ASP A 13 44.55 30.99 -18.13
N ALA A 14 44.32 32.05 -17.41
CA ALA A 14 43.15 32.31 -16.61
C ALA A 14 41.99 32.56 -17.57
N TRP A 15 40.95 31.74 -17.47
CA TRP A 15 39.61 32.12 -17.92
C TRP A 15 38.63 31.69 -16.85
N CYS A 16 38.31 32.58 -15.97
CA CYS A 16 37.05 33.24 -15.72
C CYS A 16 35.80 32.37 -15.85
N LEU A 17 35.27 32.08 -14.66
CA LEU A 17 33.89 32.41 -14.23
C LEU A 17 32.76 32.13 -15.25
N ALA A 18 32.11 31.02 -15.10
CA ALA A 18 30.67 30.96 -15.17
C ALA A 18 30.20 29.84 -14.28
N GLY A 19 29.97 30.16 -13.01
CA GLY A 19 29.23 29.30 -12.08
C GLY A 19 27.79 29.23 -12.53
N VAL A 20 27.45 28.24 -13.31
CA VAL A 20 26.04 27.85 -13.54
C VAL A 20 25.64 27.03 -12.33
N VAL A 21 25.11 27.71 -11.33
CA VAL A 21 24.35 27.10 -10.26
C VAL A 21 23.10 26.48 -10.92
N TYR A 22 23.16 25.20 -11.26
CA TYR A 22 21.96 24.42 -11.55
C TYR A 22 21.22 24.25 -10.22
N LEU A 23 20.33 25.18 -9.94
CA LEU A 23 19.22 24.97 -9.03
C LEU A 23 18.35 23.88 -9.65
N ALA A 24 18.66 22.62 -9.33
CA ALA A 24 17.73 21.53 -9.52
C ALA A 24 16.51 21.82 -8.63
N ALA A 25 15.58 22.59 -9.15
CA ALA A 25 14.23 22.67 -8.62
C ALA A 25 13.68 21.24 -8.70
N CYS A 26 13.69 20.53 -7.58
CA CYS A 26 12.89 19.34 -7.39
C CYS A 26 11.43 19.74 -7.60
N ALA A 27 10.98 19.70 -8.83
CA ALA A 27 9.57 19.76 -9.17
C ALA A 27 8.95 18.50 -8.53
N ARG A 28 8.48 18.67 -7.30
CA ARG A 28 7.61 17.70 -6.65
C ARG A 28 6.37 17.66 -7.51
N SER A 29 6.25 16.62 -8.35
CA SER A 29 5.04 16.35 -9.10
C SER A 29 3.88 16.35 -8.11
N PRO A 30 2.81 17.13 -8.35
CA PRO A 30 1.63 17.08 -7.51
C PRO A 30 1.12 15.65 -7.52
N GLN A 31 1.20 14.97 -6.40
CA GLN A 31 0.54 13.69 -6.22
C GLN A 31 -0.95 13.96 -6.48
N PRO A 32 -1.62 13.15 -7.31
CA PRO A 32 -3.07 13.27 -7.44
C PRO A 32 -3.67 13.09 -6.06
N VAL A 33 -4.23 14.18 -5.54
CA VAL A 33 -5.03 14.16 -4.30
C VAL A 33 -6.19 13.24 -4.60
N PRO A 34 -6.36 12.12 -3.87
CA PRO A 34 -7.55 11.28 -4.05
C PRO A 34 -8.78 12.16 -3.82
N PRO A 35 -9.85 12.00 -4.64
CA PRO A 35 -11.04 12.83 -4.51
C PRO A 35 -11.54 12.76 -3.06
N ARG A 36 -11.65 13.93 -2.44
CA ARG A 36 -12.30 14.13 -1.15
C ARG A 36 -13.79 13.89 -1.38
N GLY A 37 -14.24 12.67 -1.14
CA GLY A 37 -15.64 12.28 -1.35
C GLY A 37 -15.74 10.81 -1.74
N ALA A 38 -15.03 9.92 -1.05
CA ALA A 38 -15.45 8.53 -1.03
C ALA A 38 -16.65 8.47 -0.10
N ASP A 39 -17.83 8.19 -0.68
CA ASP A 39 -19.07 7.94 0.06
C ASP A 39 -18.82 7.02 1.25
N PRO A 40 -19.56 7.19 2.38
CA PRO A 40 -19.54 6.24 3.49
C PRO A 40 -20.07 4.85 3.09
N ALA A 41 -20.59 4.71 1.87
CA ALA A 41 -20.91 3.42 1.28
C ALA A 41 -19.63 2.68 0.91
N GLY A 42 -19.44 1.51 1.47
CA GLY A 42 -18.32 0.64 1.13
C GLY A 42 -18.32 0.27 -0.36
N SER A 43 -17.15 -0.07 -0.90
CA SER A 43 -17.02 -0.58 -2.28
C SER A 43 -17.98 -1.75 -2.53
N PRO A 44 -18.54 -1.89 -3.75
CA PRO A 44 -19.40 -3.04 -4.10
C PRO A 44 -18.70 -4.39 -3.97
N LYS A 45 -17.38 -4.42 -3.84
CA LYS A 45 -16.63 -5.64 -3.56
C LYS A 45 -16.72 -6.07 -2.08
N ILE A 46 -17.18 -5.20 -1.18
CA ILE A 46 -17.38 -5.52 0.24
C ILE A 46 -18.80 -6.05 0.40
N THR A 47 -18.93 -7.29 0.83
CA THR A 47 -20.22 -8.01 0.81
C THR A 47 -21.01 -7.95 2.12
N PHE A 48 -20.44 -7.32 3.14
CA PHE A 48 -21.09 -7.15 4.44
C PHE A 48 -21.42 -5.67 4.71
N ASP A 49 -22.40 -5.46 5.59
CA ASP A 49 -22.86 -4.13 5.95
C ASP A 49 -21.83 -3.39 6.81
N VAL A 50 -21.14 -2.42 6.20
CA VAL A 50 -20.16 -1.58 6.87
C VAL A 50 -20.82 -0.51 7.76
N SER A 51 -22.11 -0.18 7.53
CA SER A 51 -22.84 0.80 8.34
C SER A 51 -23.17 0.29 9.75
N ALA A 52 -23.15 -1.04 9.93
CA ALA A 52 -23.33 -1.70 11.21
C ALA A 52 -22.05 -1.75 12.08
N ILE A 53 -20.97 -1.13 11.61
CA ILE A 53 -19.67 -1.14 12.30
C ILE A 53 -19.38 0.28 12.79
N SER A 54 -19.03 0.40 14.07
CA SER A 54 -18.72 1.70 14.69
C SER A 54 -17.43 2.32 14.12
N PRO A 55 -17.16 3.61 14.33
CA PRO A 55 -15.90 4.25 13.92
C PRO A 55 -14.67 3.56 14.48
N GLU A 56 -14.77 2.89 15.63
CA GLU A 56 -13.71 2.11 16.29
C GLU A 56 -13.54 0.71 15.68
N GLY A 57 -14.35 0.36 14.67
CA GLY A 57 -14.27 -0.94 13.99
C GLY A 57 -14.99 -2.08 14.72
N LEU A 58 -15.96 -1.76 15.58
CA LEU A 58 -16.69 -2.75 16.35
C LEU A 58 -18.14 -2.90 15.85
N SER A 59 -18.66 -4.12 15.87
CA SER A 59 -20.03 -4.46 15.53
C SER A 59 -20.69 -5.22 16.67
N GLY A 60 -21.95 -4.92 16.94
CA GLY A 60 -22.73 -5.54 18.01
C GLY A 60 -23.31 -4.52 18.99
N ALA A 61 -24.08 -4.99 19.96
CA ALA A 61 -24.68 -4.16 20.99
C ALA A 61 -23.66 -3.67 22.01
N ALA A 62 -23.97 -2.57 22.69
CA ALA A 62 -23.14 -2.04 23.77
C ALA A 62 -22.91 -3.11 24.86
N GLY A 63 -21.64 -3.34 25.20
CA GLY A 63 -21.22 -4.37 26.15
C GLY A 63 -20.88 -5.74 25.53
N GLY A 64 -21.18 -5.94 24.25
CA GLY A 64 -20.81 -7.17 23.49
C GLY A 64 -20.29 -6.87 22.09
N ALA A 65 -19.90 -5.63 21.81
CA ALA A 65 -19.36 -5.26 20.50
C ALA A 65 -17.98 -5.87 20.27
N VAL A 66 -17.80 -6.47 19.10
CA VAL A 66 -16.56 -7.17 18.70
C VAL A 66 -16.05 -6.65 17.36
N ALA A 67 -14.77 -6.77 17.15
CA ALA A 67 -14.17 -6.48 15.85
C ALA A 67 -14.71 -7.44 14.78
N VAL A 68 -14.87 -6.92 13.56
CA VAL A 68 -15.27 -7.75 12.42
C VAL A 68 -14.01 -8.24 11.72
N SER A 69 -13.86 -9.56 11.64
CA SER A 69 -12.86 -10.18 10.78
C SER A 69 -13.40 -10.26 9.36
N TYR A 70 -12.52 -10.06 8.39
CA TYR A 70 -12.86 -10.18 6.97
C TYR A 70 -11.78 -10.92 6.21
N GLU A 71 -12.16 -11.51 5.10
CA GLU A 71 -11.27 -12.31 4.26
C GLU A 71 -11.36 -11.91 2.80
N PHE A 72 -10.26 -12.03 2.10
CA PHE A 72 -10.13 -11.72 0.68
C PHE A 72 -8.98 -12.49 0.06
N CYS A 73 -8.99 -12.62 -1.28
CA CYS A 73 -7.95 -13.34 -2.01
C CYS A 73 -7.02 -12.36 -2.73
N VAL A 74 -5.74 -12.66 -2.72
CA VAL A 74 -4.70 -11.98 -3.50
C VAL A 74 -3.87 -13.02 -4.27
N PRO A 75 -3.18 -12.68 -5.37
CA PRO A 75 -2.23 -13.60 -5.99
C PRO A 75 -1.19 -14.08 -4.98
N ALA A 76 -0.90 -15.40 -4.96
CA ALA A 76 0.02 -16.05 -4.03
C ALA A 76 1.49 -15.75 -4.37
N ASN A 77 1.82 -14.48 -4.55
CA ASN A 77 3.15 -13.95 -4.84
C ASN A 77 3.57 -12.95 -3.77
N ALA A 78 4.87 -12.82 -3.56
CA ALA A 78 5.39 -11.96 -2.51
C ALA A 78 4.95 -10.49 -2.63
N ALA A 79 4.91 -9.92 -3.83
CA ALA A 79 4.58 -8.53 -4.04
C ALA A 79 3.11 -8.19 -3.74
N PRO A 80 2.09 -8.87 -4.30
CA PRO A 80 0.68 -8.65 -3.95
C PRO A 80 0.37 -8.90 -2.47
N MET A 81 0.95 -9.94 -1.88
CA MET A 81 0.77 -10.23 -0.44
C MET A 81 1.36 -9.10 0.42
N ALA A 82 2.56 -8.63 0.11
CA ALA A 82 3.19 -7.52 0.82
C ALA A 82 2.43 -6.19 0.60
N GLU A 83 1.85 -5.97 -0.58
CA GLU A 83 1.02 -4.79 -0.87
C GLU A 83 -0.24 -4.78 -0.02
N ALA A 84 -0.96 -5.91 0.04
CA ALA A 84 -2.14 -6.05 0.88
C ALA A 84 -1.80 -5.82 2.36
N GLN A 85 -0.70 -6.38 2.86
CA GLN A 85 -0.24 -6.19 4.24
C GLN A 85 0.27 -4.78 4.56
N ARG A 86 0.72 -4.01 3.56
CA ARG A 86 1.04 -2.59 3.74
C ARG A 86 -0.22 -1.73 3.87
N ILE A 87 -1.26 -2.07 3.12
CA ILE A 87 -2.56 -1.38 3.20
C ILE A 87 -3.25 -1.74 4.52
N ASP A 88 -3.27 -3.02 4.84
CA ASP A 88 -3.89 -3.55 6.06
C ASP A 88 -2.85 -4.27 6.93
N ARG A 89 -2.41 -3.59 7.97
CA ARG A 89 -1.42 -4.15 8.91
C ARG A 89 -1.94 -5.30 9.75
N SER A 90 -3.25 -5.44 9.88
CA SER A 90 -3.88 -6.56 10.56
C SER A 90 -3.89 -7.83 9.69
N ALA A 91 -3.78 -7.69 8.37
CA ALA A 91 -3.92 -8.80 7.44
C ALA A 91 -2.81 -9.85 7.59
N ARG A 92 -3.23 -11.10 7.57
CA ARG A 92 -2.36 -12.27 7.49
C ARG A 92 -2.74 -13.06 6.25
N CYS A 93 -1.77 -13.24 5.34
CA CYS A 93 -1.97 -13.92 4.07
C CYS A 93 -1.28 -15.28 4.08
N THR A 94 -2.01 -16.32 3.70
CA THR A 94 -1.53 -17.71 3.64
C THR A 94 -1.84 -18.31 2.29
N ALA A 95 -0.83 -18.70 1.54
CA ALA A 95 -0.99 -19.35 0.25
C ALA A 95 -1.59 -20.76 0.44
N GLY A 96 -2.51 -21.13 -0.46
CA GLY A 96 -3.16 -22.45 -0.44
C GLY A 96 -4.15 -22.64 0.71
N SER A 97 -4.37 -21.65 1.55
CA SER A 97 -5.41 -21.72 2.59
C SER A 97 -6.79 -21.55 1.96
N ARG A 98 -7.78 -22.23 2.55
CA ARG A 98 -9.19 -22.12 2.16
C ARG A 98 -9.91 -21.30 3.20
N GLY A 99 -10.69 -20.33 2.74
CA GLY A 99 -11.60 -19.54 3.53
C GLY A 99 -13.05 -19.71 3.05
N ARG A 100 -13.92 -18.84 3.51
CA ARG A 100 -15.28 -18.73 2.99
C ARG A 100 -15.30 -18.06 1.62
N VAL A 101 -14.40 -17.08 1.43
CA VAL A 101 -14.13 -16.52 0.10
C VAL A 101 -13.43 -17.59 -0.75
N PRO A 102 -13.96 -17.90 -1.96
CA PRO A 102 -13.38 -18.93 -2.82
C PRO A 102 -12.09 -18.40 -3.49
N CYS A 103 -10.94 -18.57 -2.82
CA CYS A 103 -9.65 -18.30 -3.45
C CYS A 103 -9.32 -19.38 -4.48
N GLY A 104 -8.89 -18.94 -5.66
CA GLY A 104 -8.47 -19.83 -6.76
C GLY A 104 -7.11 -20.49 -6.50
N SER A 105 -6.77 -21.44 -7.37
CA SER A 105 -5.40 -21.98 -7.42
C SER A 105 -4.42 -20.84 -7.78
N GLY A 106 -3.38 -20.66 -7.00
CA GLY A 106 -2.43 -19.54 -7.19
C GLY A 106 -2.84 -18.24 -6.47
N GLU A 107 -3.90 -18.27 -5.67
CA GLU A 107 -4.28 -17.20 -4.76
C GLU A 107 -3.94 -17.56 -3.31
N ALA A 108 -3.66 -16.53 -2.50
CA ALA A 108 -3.49 -16.61 -1.06
C ALA A 108 -4.74 -16.04 -0.40
N LEU A 109 -5.20 -16.69 0.66
CA LEU A 109 -6.22 -16.18 1.55
C LEU A 109 -5.59 -15.18 2.50
N CYS A 110 -6.13 -13.96 2.56
CA CYS A 110 -5.78 -12.95 3.54
C CYS A 110 -6.95 -12.73 4.49
N ILE A 111 -6.67 -12.67 5.78
CA ILE A 111 -7.64 -12.37 6.84
C ILE A 111 -7.19 -11.11 7.56
N GLY A 112 -8.06 -10.11 7.63
CA GLY A 112 -7.87 -8.85 8.32
C GLY A 112 -8.93 -8.59 9.38
N SER A 113 -8.81 -7.46 10.09
CA SER A 113 -9.72 -7.05 11.15
C SER A 113 -10.06 -5.57 11.05
N THR A 114 -11.31 -5.22 11.36
CA THR A 114 -11.74 -3.82 11.47
C THR A 114 -11.24 -3.13 12.74
N HIS A 115 -10.64 -3.85 13.69
CA HIS A 115 -10.09 -3.25 14.92
C HIS A 115 -8.78 -2.52 14.64
N GLN A 116 -8.89 -1.44 13.87
CA GLN A 116 -7.78 -0.57 13.49
C GLN A 116 -8.28 0.82 13.13
N GLU A 117 -7.45 1.84 13.31
CA GLU A 117 -7.80 3.19 12.94
C GLU A 117 -8.05 3.31 11.44
N GLY A 118 -9.16 3.95 11.07
CA GLY A 118 -9.51 4.18 9.67
C GLY A 118 -9.82 2.89 8.90
N TRP A 119 -10.32 1.87 9.56
CA TRP A 119 -10.64 0.56 9.00
C TRP A 119 -11.46 0.62 7.69
N LEU A 120 -12.39 1.57 7.56
CA LEU A 120 -13.19 1.70 6.33
C LEU A 120 -12.33 2.17 5.14
N ARG A 121 -11.35 3.05 5.39
CA ARG A 121 -10.37 3.46 4.36
C ARG A 121 -9.50 2.29 3.95
N VAL A 122 -9.10 1.46 4.90
CA VAL A 122 -8.33 0.24 4.64
C VAL A 122 -9.12 -0.72 3.76
N LEU A 123 -10.38 -1.01 4.11
CA LEU A 123 -11.26 -1.87 3.30
C LEU A 123 -11.44 -1.34 1.88
N ASN A 124 -11.71 -0.04 1.73
CA ASN A 124 -11.87 0.58 0.41
C ASN A 124 -10.55 0.56 -0.40
N ALA A 125 -9.41 0.74 0.25
CA ALA A 125 -8.10 0.64 -0.41
C ALA A 125 -7.80 -0.79 -0.87
N LEU A 126 -8.12 -1.81 -0.07
CA LEU A 126 -8.04 -3.21 -0.48
C LEU A 126 -8.98 -3.51 -1.65
N ALA A 127 -10.21 -3.03 -1.57
CA ALA A 127 -11.20 -3.21 -2.63
C ALA A 127 -10.81 -2.51 -3.94
N ALA A 128 -10.02 -1.44 -3.88
CA ALA A 128 -9.49 -0.75 -5.05
C ALA A 128 -8.40 -1.55 -5.78
N LEU A 129 -7.79 -2.53 -5.14
CA LEU A 129 -6.80 -3.38 -5.80
C LEU A 129 -7.44 -4.17 -6.94
N PRO A 130 -6.84 -4.19 -8.14
CA PRO A 130 -7.46 -4.80 -9.32
C PRO A 130 -7.62 -6.31 -9.19
N TYR A 131 -6.77 -6.95 -8.43
CA TYR A 131 -6.81 -8.41 -8.22
C TYR A 131 -7.71 -8.83 -7.04
N VAL A 132 -8.11 -7.92 -6.15
CA VAL A 132 -9.11 -8.21 -5.12
C VAL A 132 -10.48 -8.15 -5.76
N LYS A 133 -11.15 -9.29 -5.82
CA LYS A 133 -12.46 -9.43 -6.45
C LYS A 133 -13.60 -9.20 -5.46
N ARG A 134 -13.37 -9.59 -4.19
CA ARG A 134 -14.39 -9.63 -3.17
C ARG A 134 -13.76 -9.62 -1.78
N ILE A 135 -14.44 -9.02 -0.81
CA ILE A 135 -14.09 -9.00 0.61
C ILE A 135 -15.33 -9.47 1.38
N ASP A 136 -15.22 -10.60 2.05
CA ASP A 136 -16.29 -11.22 2.81
C ASP A 136 -16.05 -11.10 4.31
N ARG A 137 -17.13 -11.11 5.09
CA ARG A 137 -17.01 -11.25 6.54
C ARG A 137 -16.52 -12.66 6.88
N SER A 138 -15.47 -12.72 7.70
CA SER A 138 -14.98 -13.97 8.27
C SER A 138 -15.55 -14.13 9.69
N PHE A 139 -15.95 -15.35 10.03
CA PHE A 139 -16.37 -15.67 11.38
C PHE A 139 -15.32 -16.65 11.93
N ALA A 140 -14.64 -16.26 13.00
CA ALA A 140 -13.82 -17.21 13.74
C ALA A 140 -14.76 -18.28 14.34
N GLU A 141 -14.45 -19.53 14.05
CA GLU A 141 -15.05 -20.68 14.74
C GLU A 141 -14.30 -20.94 16.04
#